data_f4907130deea9ff74090c4c80fa15d3d
#
_entry.id   f4907130deea9ff74090c4c80fa15d3d
#
_cell.length_a   1.000
_cell.length_b   1.000
_cell.length_c   1.000
_cell.angle_alpha   90.00
_cell.angle_beta   90.00
_cell.angle_gamma   90.00
#
_symmetry.space_group_name_H-M   'P 1'
#
loop_
_entity.id
_entity.type
_entity.pdbx_description
1 polymer ?
#
loop_
_entity_poly.entity_id
_entity_poly.type
_entity_poly.pdbx_seq_one_letter_code
_entity_poly.pdbx_strand_id
1 'polypeptide(L)'
;MKTNAIFSKKQLFGVCCALLLSPMAVFGQLIVGKSLGADHTADEQKALAVTKNGDMYISINANSFQIMKDDGTFDEIKNPYQESTTRAGILTKISADGKLLWSNMVCVQESANNSQVTSVCEAGDYLYVVGGVRTNVKGEHPVSVFGIPLVSQGEMDYYIAKLNAATGVAVWAKTFGGVRNWEMFNSVVADEAGNLYAVATFGNVSSAPLEMPLKDGSSTSLAVTNNWGEDYLLVKFNKDGEILWATNIGSKFRENG
;
A
#
# COMPACT_ATOMS: atom_id res chain seq x y z
N MET A 1 -46.63 -8.35 52.13
CA MET A 1 -46.12 -9.26 51.06
C MET A 1 -45.28 -8.44 50.09
N LYS A 2 -43.97 -8.59 50.14
CA LYS A 2 -42.99 -7.95 49.23
C LYS A 2 -42.68 -8.96 48.15
N THR A 3 -43.07 -8.73 46.91
CA THR A 3 -42.65 -9.51 45.74
C THR A 3 -41.42 -8.87 45.12
N ASN A 4 -40.28 -9.48 45.37
CA ASN A 4 -39.04 -9.13 44.67
C ASN A 4 -39.06 -9.80 43.26
N ALA A 5 -39.19 -9.00 42.22
CA ALA A 5 -38.98 -9.45 40.86
C ALA A 5 -37.47 -9.57 40.59
N ILE A 6 -36.95 -10.76 40.53
CA ILE A 6 -35.56 -11.07 40.14
C ILE A 6 -35.52 -11.08 38.61
N PHE A 7 -35.03 -10.02 38.01
CA PHE A 7 -34.68 -10.05 36.57
C PHE A 7 -33.42 -10.86 36.37
N SER A 8 -33.51 -11.92 35.54
CA SER A 8 -32.37 -12.71 35.21
C SER A 8 -31.35 -11.91 34.37
N LYS A 9 -30.04 -12.16 34.55
CA LYS A 9 -28.98 -11.53 33.78
C LYS A 9 -29.13 -11.66 32.24
N LYS A 10 -29.87 -12.67 31.76
CA LYS A 10 -30.18 -12.87 30.34
C LYS A 10 -31.17 -11.85 29.77
N GLN A 11 -32.08 -11.35 30.60
CA GLN A 11 -33.04 -10.32 30.15
C GLN A 11 -32.41 -8.94 30.07
N LEU A 12 -31.44 -8.65 30.95
CA LEU A 12 -30.71 -7.37 30.90
C LEU A 12 -29.82 -7.29 29.64
N PHE A 13 -29.26 -8.43 29.19
CA PHE A 13 -28.45 -8.48 27.97
C PHE A 13 -29.28 -8.27 26.69
N GLY A 14 -30.52 -8.81 26.66
CA GLY A 14 -31.45 -8.62 25.55
C GLY A 14 -31.92 -7.17 25.40
N VAL A 15 -32.13 -6.44 26.52
CA VAL A 15 -32.56 -5.03 26.49
C VAL A 15 -31.42 -4.10 26.06
N CYS A 16 -30.17 -4.39 26.44
CA CYS A 16 -29.02 -3.61 25.96
C CYS A 16 -28.78 -3.79 24.46
N CYS A 17 -28.92 -5.00 23.92
CA CYS A 17 -28.77 -5.23 22.48
C CYS A 17 -29.93 -4.60 21.66
N ALA A 18 -31.15 -4.52 22.21
CA ALA A 18 -32.28 -3.90 21.51
C ALA A 18 -32.22 -2.37 21.48
N LEU A 19 -31.58 -1.73 22.46
CA LEU A 19 -31.37 -0.29 22.48
C LEU A 19 -30.25 0.21 21.58
N LEU A 20 -29.34 -0.69 21.16
CA LEU A 20 -28.29 -0.37 20.19
C LEU A 20 -28.74 -0.51 18.73
N LEU A 21 -29.98 -0.97 18.50
CA LEU A 21 -30.59 -1.09 17.18
C LEU A 21 -31.49 0.10 16.83
N SER A 22 -31.23 1.29 17.36
CA SER A 22 -31.93 2.48 16.89
C SER A 22 -31.50 2.81 15.46
N PRO A 23 -32.39 3.24 14.56
CA PRO A 23 -32.07 3.48 13.15
C PRO A 23 -31.10 4.65 12.90
N MET A 24 -30.54 5.25 13.94
CA MET A 24 -29.48 6.25 13.84
C MET A 24 -28.05 5.66 13.79
N ALA A 25 -27.88 4.35 13.94
CA ALA A 25 -26.58 3.68 13.89
C ALA A 25 -26.22 3.14 12.49
N VAL A 26 -26.76 3.74 11.41
CA VAL A 26 -26.40 3.36 10.03
C VAL A 26 -25.06 3.96 9.58
N PHE A 27 -24.42 4.77 10.40
CA PHE A 27 -23.05 5.23 10.11
C PHE A 27 -22.03 4.34 10.82
N GLY A 28 -21.46 3.41 10.06
CA GLY A 28 -20.30 2.61 10.48
C GLY A 28 -20.67 1.33 11.21
N GLN A 29 -21.38 0.41 10.59
CA GLN A 29 -21.20 -0.99 10.94
C GLN A 29 -19.75 -1.36 10.63
N LEU A 30 -18.92 -1.29 11.67
CA LEU A 30 -17.63 -1.95 11.64
C LEU A 30 -17.96 -3.42 11.41
N ILE A 31 -17.59 -3.97 10.24
CA ILE A 31 -17.67 -5.40 10.00
C ILE A 31 -16.57 -6.01 10.85
N VAL A 32 -16.92 -6.30 12.09
CA VAL A 32 -16.04 -6.90 13.07
C VAL A 32 -15.79 -8.33 12.63
N GLY A 33 -14.56 -8.62 12.27
CA GLY A 33 -14.04 -9.96 12.28
C GLY A 33 -14.07 -10.74 10.97
N LYS A 34 -13.91 -10.12 9.81
CA LYS A 34 -13.40 -10.87 8.66
C LYS A 34 -11.90 -11.09 8.86
N SER A 35 -11.51 -12.33 9.08
CA SER A 35 -10.10 -12.69 9.14
C SER A 35 -9.48 -12.51 7.76
N LEU A 36 -8.44 -11.71 7.69
CA LEU A 36 -7.58 -11.53 6.55
C LEU A 36 -6.29 -12.25 6.91
N GLY A 37 -5.95 -13.32 6.22
CA GLY A 37 -4.76 -14.08 6.56
C GLY A 37 -4.23 -14.91 5.41
N ALA A 38 -2.95 -15.20 5.45
CA ALA A 38 -2.27 -16.12 4.56
C ALA A 38 -1.64 -17.28 5.34
N ASP A 39 -1.37 -18.36 4.64
CA ASP A 39 -1.01 -19.63 5.27
C ASP A 39 0.39 -19.68 5.91
N HIS A 40 1.32 -18.77 5.62
CA HIS A 40 2.70 -18.84 6.12
C HIS A 40 3.37 -17.48 6.29
N THR A 41 3.97 -17.27 7.46
CA THR A 41 4.88 -16.16 7.85
C THR A 41 4.23 -14.76 7.87
N ALA A 42 4.63 -13.96 8.84
CA ALA A 42 4.15 -12.63 9.17
C ALA A 42 3.58 -11.84 8.00
N ASP A 43 2.25 -11.85 7.86
CA ASP A 43 1.52 -10.93 7.00
C ASP A 43 1.66 -9.53 7.56
N GLU A 44 2.01 -8.58 6.72
CA GLU A 44 2.15 -7.19 7.13
C GLU A 44 1.13 -6.34 6.39
N GLN A 45 0.18 -5.77 7.13
CA GLN A 45 -0.62 -4.67 6.61
C GLN A 45 0.26 -3.43 6.48
N LYS A 46 0.24 -2.78 5.32
CA LYS A 46 1.06 -1.60 5.03
C LYS A 46 0.23 -0.33 4.81
N ALA A 47 -0.85 -0.40 4.06
CA ALA A 47 -1.71 0.74 3.79
C ALA A 47 -3.17 0.43 4.10
N LEU A 48 -3.86 1.45 4.61
CA LEU A 48 -5.31 1.47 4.78
C LEU A 48 -5.80 2.87 4.41
N ALA A 49 -6.78 2.92 3.52
CA ALA A 49 -7.49 4.15 3.22
C ALA A 49 -8.99 3.87 3.12
N VAL A 50 -9.82 4.84 3.53
CA VAL A 50 -11.27 4.75 3.48
C VAL A 50 -11.80 5.84 2.57
N THR A 51 -12.67 5.47 1.64
CA THR A 51 -13.31 6.40 0.70
C THR A 51 -14.49 7.12 1.36
N LYS A 52 -15.01 8.16 0.72
CA LYS A 52 -16.16 8.92 1.22
C LYS A 52 -17.44 8.09 1.35
N ASN A 53 -17.60 7.04 0.55
CA ASN A 53 -18.75 6.12 0.60
C ASN A 53 -18.55 4.93 1.55
N GLY A 54 -17.40 4.85 2.24
CA GLY A 54 -17.10 3.83 3.22
C GLY A 54 -16.40 2.60 2.64
N ASP A 55 -16.12 2.52 1.35
CA ASP A 55 -15.26 1.48 0.80
C ASP A 55 -13.82 1.65 1.33
N MET A 56 -13.08 0.56 1.38
CA MET A 56 -11.73 0.54 1.93
C MET A 56 -10.72 0.01 0.91
N TYR A 57 -9.55 0.63 0.87
CA TYR A 57 -8.36 0.07 0.24
C TYR A 57 -7.45 -0.48 1.32
N ILE A 58 -7.08 -1.75 1.17
CA ILE A 58 -6.17 -2.43 2.11
C ILE A 58 -5.03 -3.01 1.31
N SER A 59 -3.80 -2.78 1.77
CA SER A 59 -2.64 -3.46 1.23
C SER A 59 -2.07 -4.44 2.23
N ILE A 60 -1.69 -5.60 1.71
CA ILE A 60 -1.07 -6.69 2.45
C ILE A 60 0.15 -7.16 1.70
N ASN A 61 1.21 -7.44 2.44
CA ASN A 61 2.42 -8.03 1.90
C ASN A 61 2.41 -9.53 2.22
N ALA A 62 2.02 -10.35 1.25
CA ALA A 62 1.81 -11.79 1.43
C ALA A 62 2.03 -12.59 0.14
N ASN A 63 2.15 -13.91 0.26
CA ASN A 63 2.18 -14.84 -0.88
C ASN A 63 0.78 -15.12 -1.43
N SER A 64 -0.17 -15.22 -0.53
CA SER A 64 -1.60 -15.34 -0.83
C SER A 64 -2.40 -14.57 0.20
N PHE A 65 -3.63 -14.28 -0.14
CA PHE A 65 -4.54 -13.54 0.69
C PHE A 65 -5.95 -14.11 0.56
N GLN A 66 -6.63 -14.29 1.67
CA GLN A 66 -7.98 -14.82 1.71
C GLN A 66 -8.96 -13.84 2.32
N ILE A 67 -10.11 -13.65 1.68
CA ILE A 67 -11.23 -12.86 2.19
C ILE A 67 -12.41 -13.79 2.42
N MET A 68 -12.91 -13.82 3.64
CA MET A 68 -14.09 -14.60 3.98
C MET A 68 -15.35 -13.95 3.39
N LYS A 69 -16.14 -14.73 2.65
CA LYS A 69 -17.46 -14.37 2.13
C LYS A 69 -18.55 -14.56 3.17
N ASP A 70 -19.74 -14.02 2.88
CA ASP A 70 -20.90 -14.11 3.79
C ASP A 70 -21.39 -15.54 3.99
N ASP A 71 -21.13 -16.44 3.03
CA ASP A 71 -21.45 -17.87 3.11
C ASP A 71 -20.41 -18.72 3.88
N GLY A 72 -19.37 -18.06 4.44
CA GLY A 72 -18.29 -18.73 5.16
C GLY A 72 -17.20 -19.33 4.27
N THR A 73 -17.32 -19.24 2.96
CA THR A 73 -16.25 -19.60 2.02
C THR A 73 -15.22 -18.47 1.88
N PHE A 74 -14.11 -18.71 1.17
CA PHE A 74 -13.06 -17.74 0.99
C PHE A 74 -12.82 -17.47 -0.50
N ASP A 75 -12.62 -16.17 -0.83
CA ASP A 75 -11.93 -15.78 -2.05
C ASP A 75 -10.43 -15.76 -1.78
N GLU A 76 -9.68 -16.49 -2.56
CA GLU A 76 -8.23 -16.56 -2.44
C GLU A 76 -7.55 -15.81 -3.60
N ILE A 77 -6.66 -14.90 -3.25
CA ILE A 77 -5.83 -14.13 -4.18
C ILE A 77 -4.41 -14.62 -4.00
N LYS A 78 -3.83 -15.16 -5.07
CA LYS A 78 -2.48 -15.74 -5.07
C LYS A 78 -1.52 -14.92 -5.89
N ASN A 79 -0.29 -14.81 -5.40
CA ASN A 79 0.82 -14.39 -6.23
C ASN A 79 1.03 -15.44 -7.34
N PRO A 80 0.98 -15.08 -8.63
CA PRO A 80 1.14 -16.04 -9.73
C PRO A 80 2.56 -16.63 -9.81
N TYR A 81 3.53 -16.02 -9.17
CA TYR A 81 4.94 -16.43 -9.16
C TYR A 81 5.32 -17.13 -7.85
N GLN A 82 4.48 -18.05 -7.39
CA GLN A 82 4.64 -18.73 -6.11
C GLN A 82 5.91 -19.58 -6.03
N GLU A 83 6.92 -19.03 -5.37
CA GLU A 83 7.86 -19.83 -4.60
C GLU A 83 7.64 -19.51 -3.11
N SER A 84 7.92 -20.43 -2.22
CA SER A 84 7.50 -20.44 -0.81
C SER A 84 7.99 -19.26 0.05
N THR A 85 8.74 -18.33 -0.52
CA THR A 85 9.34 -17.18 0.18
C THR A 85 9.04 -15.83 -0.48
N THR A 86 8.33 -15.80 -1.63
CA THR A 86 8.08 -14.58 -2.40
C THR A 86 6.82 -13.89 -1.93
N ARG A 87 6.93 -12.66 -1.44
CA ARG A 87 5.78 -11.84 -1.06
C ARG A 87 5.45 -10.82 -2.12
N ALA A 88 4.18 -10.75 -2.52
CA ALA A 88 3.64 -9.69 -3.35
C ALA A 88 3.06 -8.57 -2.50
N GLY A 89 3.10 -7.34 -2.99
CA GLY A 89 2.30 -6.26 -2.47
C GLY A 89 0.89 -6.37 -3.04
N ILE A 90 -0.05 -6.94 -2.30
CA ILE A 90 -1.44 -7.13 -2.73
C ILE A 90 -2.26 -5.92 -2.28
N LEU A 91 -2.93 -5.26 -3.21
CA LEU A 91 -3.86 -4.17 -2.95
C LEU A 91 -5.28 -4.64 -3.26
N THR A 92 -6.17 -4.42 -2.31
CA THR A 92 -7.55 -4.89 -2.38
C THR A 92 -8.51 -3.74 -2.08
N LYS A 93 -9.57 -3.62 -2.86
CA LYS A 93 -10.72 -2.75 -2.53
C LYS A 93 -11.85 -3.60 -1.98
N ILE A 94 -12.35 -3.20 -0.83
CA ILE A 94 -13.46 -3.82 -0.11
C ILE A 94 -14.58 -2.79 0.02
N SER A 95 -15.80 -3.17 -0.28
CA SER A 95 -16.97 -2.32 -0.09
C SER A 95 -17.27 -2.03 1.38
N ALA A 96 -18.06 -1.01 1.65
CA ALA A 96 -18.48 -0.64 3.00
C ALA A 96 -19.20 -1.78 3.75
N ASP A 97 -19.81 -2.72 3.04
CA ASP A 97 -20.45 -3.93 3.59
C ASP A 97 -19.51 -5.16 3.63
N GLY A 98 -18.21 -4.96 3.32
CA GLY A 98 -17.14 -5.97 3.47
C GLY A 98 -17.01 -6.96 2.33
N LYS A 99 -17.53 -6.67 1.16
CA LYS A 99 -17.37 -7.53 -0.01
C LYS A 99 -16.14 -7.13 -0.81
N LEU A 100 -15.44 -8.13 -1.35
CA LEU A 100 -14.36 -7.90 -2.29
C LEU A 100 -14.92 -7.24 -3.56
N LEU A 101 -14.42 -6.04 -3.91
CA LEU A 101 -14.74 -5.37 -5.16
C LEU A 101 -13.72 -5.69 -6.24
N TRP A 102 -12.44 -5.58 -5.91
CA TRP A 102 -11.34 -6.00 -6.77
C TRP A 102 -10.05 -6.19 -5.97
N SER A 103 -9.10 -6.90 -6.57
CA SER A 103 -7.74 -7.02 -6.07
C SER A 103 -6.75 -6.95 -7.22
N ASN A 104 -5.58 -6.38 -6.96
CA ASN A 104 -4.45 -6.34 -7.88
C ASN A 104 -3.15 -6.36 -7.09
N MET A 105 -2.00 -6.60 -7.75
CA MET A 105 -0.76 -6.79 -7.03
C MET A 105 0.48 -6.25 -7.74
N VAL A 106 1.50 -6.04 -6.94
CA VAL A 106 2.87 -5.80 -7.37
C VAL A 106 3.68 -7.05 -7.06
N CYS A 107 4.31 -7.62 -8.05
CA CYS A 107 5.06 -8.87 -7.91
C CYS A 107 6.29 -8.90 -8.81
N VAL A 108 7.19 -9.81 -8.50
CA VAL A 108 8.43 -10.06 -9.22
C VAL A 108 8.45 -11.52 -9.67
N GLN A 109 8.96 -11.77 -10.86
CA GLN A 109 8.96 -13.11 -11.46
C GLN A 109 10.00 -14.05 -10.85
N GLU A 110 10.98 -13.52 -10.17
CA GLU A 110 12.09 -14.29 -9.60
C GLU A 110 11.96 -14.50 -8.11
N SER A 111 12.50 -15.61 -7.61
CA SER A 111 12.37 -16.08 -6.23
C SER A 111 12.95 -15.13 -5.16
N ALA A 112 12.38 -15.19 -3.96
CA ALA A 112 12.84 -14.56 -2.72
C ALA A 112 12.64 -13.03 -2.64
N ASN A 113 11.61 -12.45 -3.24
CA ASN A 113 11.46 -11.02 -3.35
C ASN A 113 10.25 -10.47 -2.59
N ASN A 114 10.38 -9.24 -2.12
CA ASN A 114 9.43 -8.59 -1.26
C ASN A 114 8.97 -7.28 -1.90
N SER A 115 7.89 -7.34 -2.68
CA SER A 115 7.26 -6.13 -3.23
C SER A 115 6.18 -5.63 -2.30
N GLN A 116 6.10 -4.32 -2.11
CA GLN A 116 5.21 -3.72 -1.11
C GLN A 116 4.37 -2.60 -1.71
N VAL A 117 3.11 -2.52 -1.29
CA VAL A 117 2.26 -1.34 -1.41
C VAL A 117 2.27 -0.65 -0.06
N THR A 118 2.83 0.54 0.04
CA THR A 118 3.02 1.24 1.32
C THR A 118 2.01 2.35 1.57
N SER A 119 1.51 2.97 0.50
CA SER A 119 0.52 4.05 0.63
C SER A 119 -0.35 4.15 -0.61
N VAL A 120 -1.58 4.60 -0.39
CA VAL A 120 -2.58 4.84 -1.43
C VAL A 120 -3.26 6.18 -1.20
N CYS A 121 -3.60 6.87 -2.29
CA CYS A 121 -4.34 8.13 -2.27
C CYS A 121 -5.36 8.15 -3.41
N GLU A 122 -6.65 8.27 -3.08
CA GLU A 122 -7.71 8.43 -4.08
C GLU A 122 -7.86 9.91 -4.46
N ALA A 123 -7.86 10.19 -5.75
CA ALA A 123 -8.12 11.52 -6.29
C ALA A 123 -8.99 11.43 -7.56
N GLY A 124 -10.24 11.85 -7.45
CA GLY A 124 -11.25 11.68 -8.47
C GLY A 124 -11.53 10.20 -8.77
N ASP A 125 -11.51 9.83 -10.04
CA ASP A 125 -11.76 8.46 -10.49
C ASP A 125 -10.53 7.54 -10.40
N TYR A 126 -9.45 8.03 -9.82
CA TYR A 126 -8.16 7.34 -9.83
C TYR A 126 -7.63 7.13 -8.43
N LEU A 127 -6.91 6.02 -8.29
CA LEU A 127 -6.13 5.68 -7.13
C LEU A 127 -4.64 5.78 -7.48
N TYR A 128 -3.91 6.56 -6.73
CA TYR A 128 -2.45 6.64 -6.82
C TYR A 128 -1.84 5.76 -5.73
N VAL A 129 -0.89 4.94 -6.12
CA VAL A 129 -0.32 3.90 -5.28
C VAL A 129 1.20 3.97 -5.34
N VAL A 130 1.84 3.89 -4.19
CA VAL A 130 3.30 3.91 -4.08
C VAL A 130 3.80 2.77 -3.22
N GLY A 131 5.07 2.45 -3.40
CA GLY A 131 5.76 1.43 -2.62
C GLY A 131 7.15 1.13 -3.15
N GLY A 132 7.59 -0.11 -2.96
CA GLY A 132 8.85 -0.61 -3.46
C GLY A 132 8.71 -1.97 -4.14
N VAL A 133 9.53 -2.20 -5.16
CA VAL A 133 9.73 -3.50 -5.79
C VAL A 133 11.13 -3.98 -5.49
N ARG A 134 11.26 -5.19 -4.97
CA ARG A 134 12.55 -5.76 -4.57
C ARG A 134 12.88 -6.99 -5.40
N THR A 135 14.11 -7.04 -5.94
CA THR A 135 14.64 -8.16 -6.75
C THR A 135 15.84 -8.70 -6.03
N ASN A 136 16.23 -9.01 -5.07
CA ASN A 136 17.44 -9.58 -4.41
C ASN A 136 18.72 -9.67 -5.27
N VAL A 137 18.70 -9.18 -6.51
CA VAL A 137 19.80 -9.25 -7.45
C VAL A 137 20.07 -7.87 -8.00
N LYS A 138 21.33 -7.46 -8.08
CA LYS A 138 21.72 -6.19 -8.71
C LYS A 138 21.65 -6.32 -10.22
N GLY A 139 21.07 -5.31 -10.86
CA GLY A 139 20.93 -5.25 -12.31
C GLY A 139 19.49 -5.03 -12.75
N GLU A 140 19.23 -5.23 -14.03
CA GLU A 140 17.88 -5.09 -14.59
C GLU A 140 17.07 -6.36 -14.42
N HIS A 141 15.94 -6.26 -13.74
CA HIS A 141 15.05 -7.39 -13.46
C HIS A 141 13.60 -7.07 -13.81
N PRO A 142 12.89 -8.03 -14.45
CA PRO A 142 11.47 -7.85 -14.77
C PRO A 142 10.62 -7.85 -13.50
N VAL A 143 9.76 -6.85 -13.39
CA VAL A 143 8.77 -6.70 -12.33
C VAL A 143 7.40 -6.44 -12.94
N SER A 144 6.33 -6.76 -12.23
CA SER A 144 4.97 -6.42 -12.61
C SER A 144 4.38 -5.50 -11.55
N VAL A 145 4.09 -4.27 -11.93
CA VAL A 145 3.42 -3.29 -11.07
C VAL A 145 1.97 -3.19 -11.52
N PHE A 146 1.08 -3.86 -10.79
CA PHE A 146 -0.36 -3.95 -11.12
C PHE A 146 -0.66 -4.41 -12.55
N GLY A 147 0.11 -5.40 -13.04
CA GLY A 147 -0.03 -5.92 -14.39
C GLY A 147 0.76 -5.19 -15.47
N ILE A 148 1.39 -4.04 -15.15
CA ILE A 148 2.28 -3.34 -16.09
C ILE A 148 3.70 -3.88 -15.94
N PRO A 149 4.29 -4.45 -17.01
CA PRO A 149 5.66 -4.92 -16.97
C PRO A 149 6.64 -3.74 -16.95
N LEU A 150 7.55 -3.76 -15.99
CA LEU A 150 8.61 -2.78 -15.81
C LEU A 150 9.94 -3.49 -15.56
N VAL A 151 11.00 -2.72 -15.47
CA VAL A 151 12.34 -3.22 -15.13
C VAL A 151 12.82 -2.50 -13.88
N SER A 152 13.24 -3.27 -12.88
CA SER A 152 13.93 -2.75 -11.70
C SER A 152 15.41 -2.61 -11.99
N GLN A 153 16.02 -1.53 -11.50
CA GLN A 153 17.45 -1.20 -11.71
C GLN A 153 18.34 -1.66 -10.55
N GLY A 154 17.75 -2.13 -9.46
CA GLY A 154 18.48 -2.45 -8.25
C GLY A 154 17.87 -3.54 -7.39
N GLU A 155 18.34 -3.65 -6.16
CA GLU A 155 17.80 -4.60 -5.20
C GLU A 155 16.40 -4.19 -4.73
N MET A 156 16.12 -2.87 -4.64
CA MET A 156 14.80 -2.34 -4.34
C MET A 156 14.65 -0.96 -4.97
N ASP A 157 13.64 -0.79 -5.82
CA ASP A 157 13.33 0.46 -6.49
C ASP A 157 11.99 1.02 -6.00
N TYR A 158 11.88 2.34 -6.03
CA TYR A 158 10.60 3.03 -5.87
C TYR A 158 9.67 2.72 -7.03
N TYR A 159 8.38 2.65 -6.76
CA TYR A 159 7.38 2.74 -7.82
C TYR A 159 6.25 3.69 -7.44
N ILE A 160 5.63 4.25 -8.48
CA ILE A 160 4.36 4.94 -8.42
C ILE A 160 3.45 4.43 -9.54
N ALA A 161 2.18 4.22 -9.23
CA ALA A 161 1.20 3.75 -10.19
C ALA A 161 -0.11 4.53 -10.05
N LYS A 162 -0.82 4.64 -11.17
CA LYS A 162 -2.18 5.17 -11.25
C LYS A 162 -3.12 4.06 -11.70
N LEU A 163 -4.14 3.80 -10.90
CA LEU A 163 -5.16 2.80 -11.16
C LEU A 163 -6.52 3.47 -11.32
N ASN A 164 -7.42 2.86 -12.08
CA ASN A 164 -8.83 3.21 -12.04
C ASN A 164 -9.40 2.77 -10.68
N ALA A 165 -9.97 3.69 -9.91
CA ALA A 165 -10.43 3.44 -8.53
C ALA A 165 -11.62 2.46 -8.45
N ALA A 166 -12.42 2.37 -9.53
CA ALA A 166 -13.57 1.46 -9.57
C ALA A 166 -13.17 0.01 -9.93
N THR A 167 -12.16 -0.17 -10.77
CA THR A 167 -11.81 -1.49 -11.33
C THR A 167 -10.48 -2.06 -10.86
N GLY A 168 -9.60 -1.23 -10.26
CA GLY A 168 -8.24 -1.63 -9.88
C GLY A 168 -7.29 -1.82 -11.07
N VAL A 169 -7.74 -1.55 -12.31
CA VAL A 169 -6.90 -1.68 -13.50
C VAL A 169 -5.91 -0.52 -13.56
N ALA A 170 -4.63 -0.85 -13.75
CA ALA A 170 -3.59 0.15 -13.86
C ALA A 170 -3.70 0.93 -15.18
N VAL A 171 -3.61 2.25 -15.08
CA VAL A 171 -3.53 3.18 -16.21
C VAL A 171 -2.09 3.37 -16.65
N TRP A 172 -1.20 3.55 -15.66
CA TRP A 172 0.24 3.61 -15.85
C TRP A 172 0.95 3.24 -14.54
N ALA A 173 2.20 2.79 -14.67
CA ALA A 173 3.13 2.60 -13.57
C ALA A 173 4.54 3.03 -14.01
N LYS A 174 5.34 3.48 -13.03
CA LYS A 174 6.73 3.89 -13.25
C LYS A 174 7.59 3.43 -12.08
N THR A 175 8.83 3.06 -12.38
CA THR A 175 9.86 2.77 -11.39
C THR A 175 10.94 3.83 -11.42
N PHE A 176 11.52 4.09 -10.27
CA PHE A 176 12.64 5.01 -10.07
C PHE A 176 13.61 4.34 -9.11
N GLY A 177 14.88 4.48 -9.34
CA GLY A 177 15.88 3.87 -8.48
C GLY A 177 17.22 3.73 -9.19
N GLY A 178 18.11 3.01 -8.56
CA GLY A 178 19.44 2.72 -9.07
C GLY A 178 19.95 1.42 -8.48
N VAL A 179 21.22 1.12 -8.67
CA VAL A 179 21.89 -0.11 -8.16
C VAL A 179 22.05 -0.13 -6.62
N ARG A 180 21.09 0.40 -5.88
CA ARG A 180 21.14 0.62 -4.44
C ARG A 180 20.22 -0.33 -3.67
N ASN A 181 20.47 -0.45 -2.38
CA ASN A 181 19.66 -1.23 -1.47
C ASN A 181 18.59 -0.34 -0.85
N TRP A 182 17.34 -0.79 -0.73
CA TRP A 182 16.28 -0.20 0.09
C TRP A 182 15.76 1.18 -0.36
N GLU A 183 15.14 1.19 -1.52
CA GLU A 183 14.46 2.36 -2.07
C GLU A 183 12.95 2.11 -2.09
N MET A 184 12.19 2.81 -1.26
CA MET A 184 10.75 2.61 -1.15
C MET A 184 10.04 3.91 -0.78
N PHE A 185 8.97 4.26 -1.51
CA PHE A 185 8.06 5.31 -1.06
C PHE A 185 7.30 4.85 0.18
N ASN A 186 7.15 5.75 1.15
CA ASN A 186 6.45 5.49 2.41
C ASN A 186 5.03 6.07 2.41
N SER A 187 4.82 7.19 1.73
CA SER A 187 3.52 7.87 1.69
C SER A 187 3.32 8.64 0.40
N VAL A 188 2.05 8.79 -0.02
CA VAL A 188 1.63 9.63 -1.13
C VAL A 188 0.33 10.35 -0.78
N VAL A 189 0.25 11.62 -1.19
CA VAL A 189 -0.96 12.45 -1.12
C VAL A 189 -1.14 13.22 -2.43
N ALA A 190 -2.37 13.65 -2.72
CA ALA A 190 -2.68 14.47 -3.89
C ALA A 190 -3.18 15.85 -3.45
N ASP A 191 -2.85 16.88 -4.22
CA ASP A 191 -3.49 18.19 -4.12
C ASP A 191 -4.76 18.28 -4.98
N GLU A 192 -5.52 19.36 -4.85
CA GLU A 192 -6.75 19.58 -5.62
C GLU A 192 -6.51 19.71 -7.13
N ALA A 193 -5.29 20.07 -7.56
CA ALA A 193 -4.89 20.14 -8.96
C ALA A 193 -4.49 18.76 -9.52
N GLY A 194 -4.46 17.72 -8.68
CA GLY A 194 -4.06 16.36 -9.02
C GLY A 194 -2.55 16.14 -9.08
N ASN A 195 -1.74 17.08 -8.56
CA ASN A 195 -0.32 16.80 -8.34
C ASN A 195 -0.16 15.87 -7.13
N LEU A 196 0.87 15.03 -7.18
CA LEU A 196 1.16 14.06 -6.15
C LEU A 196 2.42 14.46 -5.39
N TYR A 197 2.40 14.24 -4.11
CA TYR A 197 3.55 14.44 -3.24
C TYR A 197 3.85 13.12 -2.55
N ALA A 198 5.05 12.60 -2.74
CA ALA A 198 5.47 11.34 -2.16
C ALA A 198 6.72 11.55 -1.29
N VAL A 199 6.74 10.83 -0.18
CA VAL A 199 7.89 10.77 0.73
C VAL A 199 8.45 9.36 0.70
N ALA A 200 9.77 9.25 0.65
CA ALA A 200 10.48 7.99 0.66
C ALA A 200 11.64 8.02 1.66
N THR A 201 12.09 6.85 2.07
CA THR A 201 13.41 6.70 2.65
C THR A 201 14.41 6.61 1.50
N PHE A 202 15.48 7.36 1.60
CA PHE A 202 16.55 7.43 0.63
C PHE A 202 17.84 7.03 1.32
N GLY A 203 18.26 5.81 1.09
CA GLY A 203 19.41 5.23 1.78
C GLY A 203 20.63 5.06 0.89
N ASN A 204 21.81 5.13 1.46
CA ASN A 204 23.04 4.97 0.73
C ASN A 204 23.96 3.89 1.29
N VAL A 205 24.12 2.84 0.53
CA VAL A 205 25.25 1.92 0.69
C VAL A 205 26.34 2.20 -0.36
N SER A 206 26.09 3.10 -1.32
CA SER A 206 27.06 3.51 -2.33
C SER A 206 27.18 5.03 -2.37
N SER A 207 28.37 5.52 -2.68
CA SER A 207 28.70 6.96 -2.76
C SER A 207 28.10 7.68 -3.99
N ALA A 208 27.37 6.97 -4.86
CA ALA A 208 26.79 7.59 -6.05
C ALA A 208 25.46 8.30 -5.74
N PRO A 209 25.20 9.51 -6.24
CA PRO A 209 23.91 10.20 -6.07
C PRO A 209 22.77 9.45 -6.76
N LEU A 210 21.54 9.66 -6.28
CA LEU A 210 20.32 9.21 -6.95
C LEU A 210 19.95 10.22 -8.04
N GLU A 211 19.86 9.77 -9.28
CA GLU A 211 19.46 10.59 -10.40
C GLU A 211 17.95 10.49 -10.62
N MET A 212 17.25 11.60 -10.54
CA MET A 212 15.81 11.68 -10.74
C MET A 212 15.49 12.48 -12.02
N PRO A 213 14.97 11.83 -13.08
CA PRO A 213 14.66 12.53 -14.33
C PRO A 213 13.45 13.45 -14.13
N LEU A 214 13.58 14.72 -14.52
CA LEU A 214 12.51 15.70 -14.41
C LEU A 214 11.70 15.81 -15.71
N LYS A 215 10.47 16.31 -15.57
CA LYS A 215 9.54 16.51 -16.70
C LYS A 215 10.10 17.37 -17.83
N ASP A 216 10.92 18.37 -17.51
CA ASP A 216 11.53 19.29 -18.49
C ASP A 216 12.70 18.67 -19.25
N GLY A 217 13.02 17.42 -19.02
CA GLY A 217 14.12 16.69 -19.64
C GLY A 217 15.47 16.86 -18.93
N SER A 218 15.52 17.64 -17.87
CA SER A 218 16.69 17.71 -16.98
C SER A 218 16.67 16.55 -15.97
N SER A 219 17.67 16.47 -15.11
CA SER A 219 17.67 15.58 -13.95
C SER A 219 18.10 16.34 -12.70
N THR A 220 17.68 15.85 -11.54
CA THR A 220 18.20 16.28 -10.26
C THR A 220 19.00 15.15 -9.63
N SER A 221 20.19 15.50 -9.15
CA SER A 221 21.13 14.57 -8.52
C SER A 221 21.07 14.75 -7.02
N LEU A 222 20.68 13.72 -6.30
CA LEU A 222 20.46 13.73 -4.86
C LEU A 222 21.50 12.88 -4.16
N ALA A 223 22.25 13.48 -3.24
CA ALA A 223 23.24 12.80 -2.43
C ALA A 223 22.79 12.78 -0.96
N VAL A 224 23.12 11.71 -0.26
CA VAL A 224 22.85 11.58 1.17
C VAL A 224 23.70 12.58 1.95
N THR A 225 23.11 13.26 2.92
CA THR A 225 23.76 14.35 3.67
C THR A 225 24.54 13.85 4.88
N ASN A 226 24.40 12.59 5.28
CA ASN A 226 25.03 12.04 6.47
C ASN A 226 25.87 10.78 6.19
N ASN A 227 26.79 10.48 7.10
CA ASN A 227 27.68 9.32 6.99
C ASN A 227 27.02 7.98 7.37
N TRP A 228 25.77 8.00 7.82
CA TRP A 228 25.00 6.82 8.26
C TRP A 228 24.04 6.32 7.18
N GLY A 229 23.94 7.08 6.11
CA GLY A 229 23.42 6.62 4.86
C GLY A 229 21.92 6.62 4.63
N GLU A 230 21.13 7.35 5.42
CA GLU A 230 19.69 7.47 5.16
C GLU A 230 19.23 8.93 5.31
N ASP A 231 18.53 9.45 4.30
CA ASP A 231 17.81 10.72 4.30
C ASP A 231 16.36 10.45 3.86
N TYR A 232 15.50 11.45 3.97
CA TYR A 232 14.19 11.42 3.33
C TYR A 232 14.23 12.03 1.94
N LEU A 233 13.57 11.37 0.99
CA LEU A 233 13.31 11.88 -0.34
C LEU A 233 11.89 12.45 -0.38
N LEU A 234 11.75 13.68 -0.86
CA LEU A 234 10.46 14.29 -1.16
C LEU A 234 10.38 14.55 -2.66
N VAL A 235 9.32 14.04 -3.29
CA VAL A 235 9.10 14.15 -4.73
C VAL A 235 7.72 14.70 -5.01
N LYS A 236 7.64 15.67 -5.92
CA LYS A 236 6.39 16.12 -6.52
C LYS A 236 6.26 15.59 -7.94
N PHE A 237 5.13 14.96 -8.22
CA PHE A 237 4.74 14.50 -9.56
C PHE A 237 3.53 15.29 -10.04
N ASN A 238 3.37 15.36 -11.36
CA ASN A 238 2.07 15.70 -11.93
C ASN A 238 1.15 14.46 -11.95
N LYS A 239 -0.10 14.65 -12.36
CA LYS A 239 -1.12 13.57 -12.46
C LYS A 239 -0.77 12.43 -13.42
N ASP A 240 0.25 12.60 -14.26
CA ASP A 240 0.74 11.63 -15.24
C ASP A 240 2.04 10.92 -14.76
N GLY A 241 2.42 11.17 -13.50
CA GLY A 241 3.57 10.56 -12.86
C GLY A 241 4.91 11.06 -13.40
N GLU A 242 4.95 12.27 -13.96
CA GLU A 242 6.19 12.93 -14.33
C GLU A 242 6.69 13.76 -13.15
N ILE A 243 7.97 13.69 -12.84
CA ILE A 243 8.59 14.39 -11.72
C ILE A 243 8.69 15.87 -12.06
N LEU A 244 8.07 16.71 -11.24
CA LEU A 244 8.16 18.16 -11.35
C LEU A 244 9.38 18.70 -10.60
N TRP A 245 9.66 18.12 -9.46
CA TRP A 245 10.87 18.33 -8.67
C TRP A 245 11.06 17.20 -7.65
N ALA A 246 12.30 17.02 -7.23
CA ALA A 246 12.68 16.14 -6.13
C ALA A 246 13.73 16.83 -5.27
N THR A 247 13.71 16.55 -3.97
CA THR A 247 14.71 17.03 -3.01
C THR A 247 14.87 16.01 -1.89
N ASN A 248 16.04 16.00 -1.27
CA ASN A 248 16.26 15.23 -0.05
C ASN A 248 16.19 16.13 1.18
N ILE A 249 15.75 15.56 2.28
CA ILE A 249 15.72 16.16 3.61
C ILE A 249 16.52 15.24 4.51
N GLY A 250 17.59 15.74 5.07
CA GLY A 250 18.44 14.97 5.95
C GLY A 250 19.22 15.85 6.92
N SER A 251 19.83 15.22 7.89
CA SER A 251 20.70 15.86 8.87
C SER A 251 22.07 15.19 8.92
N LYS A 252 23.00 15.75 9.70
CA LYS A 252 24.31 15.12 9.96
C LYS A 252 24.21 13.88 10.87
N PHE A 253 23.03 13.63 11.44
CA PHE A 253 22.77 12.51 12.34
C PHE A 253 21.77 11.55 11.69
N ARG A 254 21.75 10.31 12.16
CA ARG A 254 20.78 9.32 11.69
C ARG A 254 19.37 9.77 12.05
N GLU A 255 18.53 9.90 11.02
CA GLU A 255 17.09 10.09 11.20
C GLU A 255 16.46 8.72 11.49
N ASN A 256 15.81 8.62 12.67
CA ASN A 256 14.97 7.47 12.99
C ASN A 256 13.51 7.89 12.74
N GLY A 257 12.87 7.30 11.73
CA GLY A 257 11.45 7.44 11.47
C GLY A 257 10.62 6.48 12.31
#